data_db149a1bc8d77d5cfda38fb418aa21b2
#
_entry.id   db149a1bc8d77d5cfda38fb418aa21b2
#
_cell.length_a   1.000
_cell.length_b   1.000
_cell.length_c   1.000
_cell.angle_alpha   90.00
_cell.angle_beta   90.00
_cell.angle_gamma   90.00
#
_symmetry.space_group_name_H-M   'P 1'
#
loop_
_entity.id
_entity.type
_entity.pdbx_description
1 polymer ?
#
loop_
_entity_poly.entity_id
_entity_poly.type
_entity_poly.pdbx_seq_one_letter_code
_entity_poly.pdbx_strand_id
1 'polypeptide(L)'
;MTEAAQPVPPAAPAVNPKVAAANEMLKKKMATATLVSKEVFAGGRLGVFKLKPDTTDRWWYQAGQYTTLGLDTPTGFVPRAYSIAGSPLDDGIIEFYIALVEGGALTPTIFAQEPGATFRYLSPKGKFTLATAGKKTLVMVATGTGLAPFVAQIRSLWKLHQAGVPSAYRIILFHGAAYSDEFGYAAELEGYAAARTQGFDFTYLKTSSRPDAARGWVPAIAKGRVNEVVRTVLGQPIPAGRSVEMPPGVTAESIRELIVPADTAFMACGNPGMIEDLKEPIAHLGVSTYLVEEFWKA
;
A
#
# COMPACT_ATOMS: atom_id res chain seq x y z
N MET A 1 37.02 34.62 -5.59
CA MET A 1 36.09 33.66 -5.01
C MET A 1 35.65 32.75 -6.14
N THR A 2 36.28 31.58 -6.23
CA THR A 2 36.00 30.57 -7.28
C THR A 2 34.82 29.74 -6.83
N GLU A 3 33.71 29.82 -7.58
CA GLU A 3 32.51 29.03 -7.42
C GLU A 3 32.84 27.54 -7.66
N ALA A 4 32.71 26.73 -6.64
CA ALA A 4 32.95 25.29 -6.74
C ALA A 4 31.85 24.67 -7.60
N ALA A 5 32.22 24.09 -8.74
CA ALA A 5 31.34 23.35 -9.61
C ALA A 5 30.66 22.21 -8.85
N GLN A 6 29.33 22.17 -8.85
CA GLN A 6 28.57 21.03 -8.29
C GLN A 6 28.91 19.76 -9.06
N PRO A 7 29.06 18.61 -8.38
CA PRO A 7 29.33 17.35 -9.04
C PRO A 7 28.16 16.99 -9.96
N VAL A 8 28.50 16.73 -11.24
CA VAL A 8 27.54 16.23 -12.23
C VAL A 8 27.01 14.86 -11.74
N PRO A 9 25.70 14.66 -11.61
CA PRO A 9 25.15 13.38 -11.20
C PRO A 9 25.57 12.28 -12.17
N PRO A 10 25.85 11.05 -11.69
CA PRO A 10 26.27 9.95 -12.55
C PRO A 10 25.20 9.71 -13.62
N ALA A 11 25.66 9.52 -14.86
CA ALA A 11 24.77 9.21 -15.99
C ALA A 11 23.93 7.96 -15.67
N ALA A 12 22.61 8.05 -15.93
CA ALA A 12 21.72 6.91 -15.75
C ALA A 12 22.25 5.70 -16.55
N PRO A 13 22.21 4.47 -15.98
CA PRO A 13 22.70 3.28 -16.67
C PRO A 13 21.98 3.11 -18.00
N ALA A 14 22.73 2.84 -19.07
CA ALA A 14 22.20 2.64 -20.41
C ALA A 14 21.17 1.51 -20.42
N VAL A 15 19.96 1.82 -20.86
CA VAL A 15 18.86 0.83 -20.96
C VAL A 15 19.23 -0.22 -22.02
N ASN A 16 19.10 -1.51 -21.68
CA ASN A 16 19.33 -2.59 -22.63
C ASN A 16 18.40 -2.40 -23.87
N PRO A 17 18.95 -2.34 -25.10
CA PRO A 17 18.17 -2.07 -26.30
C PRO A 17 16.99 -3.03 -26.53
N LYS A 18 17.12 -4.31 -26.12
CA LYS A 18 16.03 -5.30 -26.21
C LYS A 18 14.89 -4.96 -25.25
N VAL A 19 15.20 -4.50 -24.05
CA VAL A 19 14.22 -4.04 -23.05
C VAL A 19 13.52 -2.79 -23.54
N ALA A 20 14.27 -1.81 -24.09
CA ALA A 20 13.70 -0.60 -24.66
C ALA A 20 12.71 -0.90 -25.81
N ALA A 21 13.10 -1.78 -26.75
CA ALA A 21 12.23 -2.19 -27.85
C ALA A 21 10.95 -2.93 -27.34
N ALA A 22 11.09 -3.81 -26.35
CA ALA A 22 9.94 -4.48 -25.74
C ALA A 22 8.99 -3.50 -25.05
N ASN A 23 9.53 -2.49 -24.34
CA ASN A 23 8.74 -1.46 -23.67
C ASN A 23 7.97 -0.58 -24.69
N GLU A 24 8.58 -0.23 -25.81
CA GLU A 24 7.90 0.50 -26.88
C GLU A 24 6.78 -0.32 -27.55
N MET A 25 6.98 -1.62 -27.72
CA MET A 25 5.91 -2.51 -28.20
C MET A 25 4.77 -2.61 -27.19
N LEU A 26 5.08 -2.66 -25.88
CA LEU A 26 4.09 -2.68 -24.81
C LEU A 26 3.30 -1.36 -24.78
N LYS A 27 3.98 -0.21 -24.90
CA LYS A 27 3.39 1.12 -24.95
C LYS A 27 2.28 1.24 -25.98
N LYS A 28 2.46 0.63 -27.15
CA LYS A 28 1.45 0.62 -28.24
C LYS A 28 0.16 -0.12 -27.88
N LYS A 29 0.21 -1.03 -26.90
CA LYS A 29 -0.93 -1.83 -26.42
C LYS A 29 -1.61 -1.23 -25.18
N MET A 30 -1.05 -0.18 -24.60
CA MET A 30 -1.55 0.44 -23.38
C MET A 30 -2.59 1.50 -23.72
N ALA A 31 -3.66 1.53 -22.94
CA ALA A 31 -4.62 2.62 -22.94
C ALA A 31 -4.04 3.86 -22.25
N THR A 32 -4.72 5.00 -22.40
CA THR A 32 -4.33 6.28 -21.80
C THR A 32 -5.29 6.70 -20.70
N ALA A 33 -4.76 7.43 -19.74
CA ALA A 33 -5.50 8.06 -18.66
C ALA A 33 -4.88 9.42 -18.35
N THR A 34 -5.71 10.40 -18.03
CA THR A 34 -5.29 11.74 -17.65
C THR A 34 -5.14 11.87 -16.15
N LEU A 35 -4.02 12.41 -15.67
CA LEU A 35 -3.82 12.78 -14.26
C LEU A 35 -4.79 13.91 -13.91
N VAL A 36 -5.71 13.66 -12.99
CA VAL A 36 -6.72 14.65 -12.57
C VAL A 36 -6.38 15.33 -11.24
N SER A 37 -5.65 14.63 -10.36
CA SER A 37 -5.11 15.25 -9.15
C SER A 37 -3.86 14.55 -8.66
N LYS A 38 -3.03 15.30 -7.95
CA LYS A 38 -1.82 14.86 -7.27
C LYS A 38 -1.77 15.49 -5.89
N GLU A 39 -1.55 14.67 -4.88
CA GLU A 39 -1.27 15.12 -3.52
C GLU A 39 0.05 14.51 -3.08
N VAL A 40 1.00 15.35 -2.65
CA VAL A 40 2.35 14.92 -2.22
C VAL A 40 2.58 15.33 -0.78
N PHE A 41 3.11 14.43 0.03
CA PHE A 41 3.33 14.61 1.47
C PHE A 41 4.60 13.90 1.95
N ALA A 42 4.84 13.83 3.27
CA ALA A 42 6.04 13.26 3.88
C ALA A 42 7.34 13.85 3.30
N GLY A 43 7.39 15.18 3.14
CA GLY A 43 8.56 15.87 2.57
C GLY A 43 8.83 15.52 1.11
N GLY A 44 7.80 15.29 0.32
CA GLY A 44 7.92 14.98 -1.12
C GLY A 44 8.12 13.49 -1.44
N ARG A 45 8.13 12.60 -0.43
CA ARG A 45 8.49 11.19 -0.61
C ARG A 45 7.31 10.28 -0.92
N LEU A 46 6.10 10.68 -0.61
CA LEU A 46 4.88 9.92 -0.83
C LEU A 46 3.87 10.74 -1.60
N GLY A 47 3.09 10.11 -2.47
CA GLY A 47 2.06 10.80 -3.22
C GLY A 47 0.85 9.92 -3.54
N VAL A 48 -0.32 10.58 -3.60
CA VAL A 48 -1.56 10.02 -4.11
C VAL A 48 -1.82 10.64 -5.48
N PHE A 49 -2.00 9.79 -6.47
CA PHE A 49 -2.20 10.18 -7.88
C PHE A 49 -3.54 9.63 -8.35
N LYS A 50 -4.43 10.50 -8.81
CA LYS A 50 -5.73 10.13 -9.35
C LYS A 50 -5.74 10.28 -10.86
N LEU A 51 -6.03 9.20 -11.55
CA LEU A 51 -6.08 9.14 -13.00
C LEU A 51 -7.52 8.90 -13.46
N LYS A 52 -7.93 9.59 -14.52
CA LYS A 52 -9.17 9.35 -15.23
C LYS A 52 -8.86 8.65 -16.55
N PRO A 53 -9.31 7.41 -16.78
CA PRO A 53 -9.18 6.74 -18.07
C PRO A 53 -9.80 7.57 -19.20
N ASP A 54 -9.11 7.65 -20.35
CA ASP A 54 -9.57 8.35 -21.55
C ASP A 54 -10.51 7.48 -22.40
N THR A 55 -11.16 6.50 -21.79
CA THR A 55 -12.14 5.60 -22.43
C THR A 55 -13.54 5.88 -21.91
N THR A 56 -14.54 5.69 -22.76
CA THR A 56 -15.95 5.72 -22.38
C THR A 56 -16.40 4.44 -21.71
N ASP A 57 -15.65 3.35 -21.90
CA ASP A 57 -15.95 2.07 -21.27
C ASP A 57 -15.54 2.10 -19.80
N ARG A 58 -16.44 1.60 -18.94
CA ARG A 58 -16.12 1.51 -17.52
C ARG A 58 -14.98 0.53 -17.30
N TRP A 59 -13.91 1.01 -16.66
CA TRP A 59 -12.77 0.19 -16.32
C TRP A 59 -13.08 -0.61 -15.05
N TRP A 60 -13.26 -1.92 -15.23
CA TRP A 60 -13.61 -2.82 -14.11
C TRP A 60 -12.37 -3.46 -13.51
N TYR A 61 -12.30 -3.46 -12.18
CA TYR A 61 -11.30 -4.18 -11.41
C TYR A 61 -11.89 -4.62 -10.07
N GLN A 62 -11.21 -5.56 -9.43
CA GLN A 62 -11.50 -5.97 -8.06
C GLN A 62 -10.53 -5.23 -7.12
N ALA A 63 -11.03 -4.76 -5.98
CA ALA A 63 -10.21 -4.16 -4.95
C ALA A 63 -9.09 -5.13 -4.52
N GLY A 64 -7.85 -4.63 -4.50
CA GLY A 64 -6.64 -5.43 -4.27
C GLY A 64 -5.89 -5.83 -5.54
N GLN A 65 -6.41 -5.53 -6.73
CA GLN A 65 -5.67 -5.70 -7.99
C GLN A 65 -4.68 -4.57 -8.24
N TYR A 66 -3.72 -4.83 -9.13
CA TYR A 66 -2.75 -3.86 -9.64
C TYR A 66 -2.91 -3.66 -11.14
N THR A 67 -2.34 -2.59 -11.67
CA THR A 67 -2.14 -2.40 -13.10
C THR A 67 -0.71 -1.99 -13.39
N THR A 68 -0.30 -2.06 -14.65
CA THR A 68 0.96 -1.49 -15.12
C THR A 68 0.73 -0.05 -15.56
N LEU A 69 1.41 0.90 -14.92
CA LEU A 69 1.51 2.28 -15.39
C LEU A 69 2.79 2.48 -16.17
N GLY A 70 2.79 3.38 -17.14
CA GLY A 70 3.97 3.73 -17.92
C GLY A 70 3.97 5.20 -18.34
N LEU A 71 5.19 5.77 -18.37
CA LEU A 71 5.48 7.11 -18.87
C LEU A 71 6.74 7.10 -19.71
N ASP A 72 6.84 8.06 -20.59
CA ASP A 72 8.10 8.39 -21.24
C ASP A 72 9.01 9.09 -20.23
N THR A 73 10.22 8.58 -20.09
CA THR A 73 11.28 9.13 -19.25
C THR A 73 12.43 9.61 -20.12
N PRO A 74 13.42 10.34 -19.59
CA PRO A 74 14.61 10.69 -20.37
C PRO A 74 15.38 9.51 -20.99
N THR A 75 15.17 8.30 -20.44
CA THR A 75 15.82 7.06 -20.91
C THR A 75 14.90 6.17 -21.76
N GLY A 76 13.70 6.63 -22.11
CA GLY A 76 12.70 5.90 -22.89
C GLY A 76 11.44 5.54 -22.08
N PHE A 77 10.55 4.79 -22.69
CA PHE A 77 9.31 4.38 -22.03
C PHE A 77 9.55 3.35 -20.91
N VAL A 78 9.07 3.63 -19.72
CA VAL A 78 9.26 2.77 -18.53
C VAL A 78 7.91 2.34 -17.97
N PRO A 79 7.52 1.05 -18.09
CA PRO A 79 6.34 0.49 -17.44
C PRO A 79 6.69 -0.10 -16.07
N ARG A 80 5.80 0.06 -15.07
CA ARG A 80 5.89 -0.58 -13.74
C ARG A 80 4.51 -0.92 -13.21
N ALA A 81 4.45 -1.99 -12.43
CA ALA A 81 3.23 -2.42 -11.73
C ALA A 81 2.98 -1.54 -10.49
N TYR A 82 1.72 -1.15 -10.29
CA TYR A 82 1.25 -0.40 -9.12
C TYR A 82 -0.09 -0.97 -8.66
N SER A 83 -0.20 -1.28 -7.38
CA SER A 83 -1.48 -1.65 -6.77
C SER A 83 -2.43 -0.46 -6.80
N ILE A 84 -3.68 -0.74 -7.10
CA ILE A 84 -4.73 0.27 -7.16
C ILE A 84 -5.20 0.55 -5.74
N ALA A 85 -5.17 1.82 -5.33
CA ALA A 85 -5.62 2.28 -4.01
C ALA A 85 -7.08 2.73 -4.02
N GLY A 86 -7.62 3.11 -5.18
CA GLY A 86 -9.03 3.48 -5.35
C GLY A 86 -9.98 2.30 -5.18
N SER A 87 -11.22 2.59 -4.81
CA SER A 87 -12.29 1.59 -4.83
C SER A 87 -12.83 1.40 -6.25
N PRO A 88 -13.17 0.17 -6.69
CA PRO A 88 -13.89 -0.04 -7.95
C PRO A 88 -15.30 0.58 -7.94
N LEU A 89 -15.76 1.04 -6.77
CA LEU A 89 -17.02 1.78 -6.62
C LEU A 89 -16.83 3.30 -6.74
N ASP A 90 -15.61 3.78 -6.99
CA ASP A 90 -15.36 5.19 -7.32
C ASP A 90 -15.76 5.48 -8.78
N ASP A 91 -16.21 6.70 -9.06
CA ASP A 91 -16.77 7.07 -10.37
C ASP A 91 -15.68 7.24 -11.43
N GLY A 92 -15.16 6.11 -11.93
CA GLY A 92 -14.22 6.09 -13.05
C GLY A 92 -12.85 6.71 -12.77
N ILE A 93 -12.52 6.97 -11.52
CA ILE A 93 -11.20 7.45 -11.08
C ILE A 93 -10.39 6.27 -10.58
N ILE A 94 -9.15 6.18 -11.04
CA ILE A 94 -8.18 5.19 -10.59
C ILE A 94 -7.17 5.90 -9.70
N GLU A 95 -7.02 5.46 -8.48
CA GLU A 95 -6.14 6.07 -7.50
C GLU A 95 -4.93 5.19 -7.21
N PHE A 96 -3.76 5.81 -7.11
CA PHE A 96 -2.49 5.15 -6.80
C PHE A 96 -1.80 5.82 -5.63
N TYR A 97 -1.22 5.03 -4.75
CA TYR A 97 -0.38 5.46 -3.65
C TYR A 97 1.07 5.06 -3.94
N ILE A 98 1.92 6.04 -4.19
CA ILE A 98 3.26 5.82 -4.74
C ILE A 98 4.31 6.46 -3.85
N ALA A 99 5.41 5.73 -3.62
CA ALA A 99 6.61 6.26 -2.99
C ALA A 99 7.60 6.75 -4.05
N LEU A 100 8.20 7.92 -3.83
CA LEU A 100 9.32 8.39 -4.62
C LEU A 100 10.56 7.53 -4.30
N VAL A 101 11.10 6.90 -5.31
CA VAL A 101 12.39 6.23 -5.26
C VAL A 101 13.40 7.14 -5.91
N GLU A 102 14.28 7.75 -5.12
CA GLU A 102 15.35 8.61 -5.62
C GLU A 102 16.25 7.82 -6.57
N GLY A 103 16.51 8.37 -7.76
CA GLY A 103 17.25 7.65 -8.83
C GLY A 103 16.47 6.48 -9.45
N GLY A 104 15.21 6.24 -9.07
CA GLY A 104 14.35 5.24 -9.69
C GLY A 104 14.01 5.57 -11.14
N ALA A 105 13.80 4.54 -11.96
CA ALA A 105 13.59 4.71 -13.40
C ALA A 105 12.26 5.40 -13.76
N LEU A 106 11.21 5.35 -12.92
CA LEU A 106 9.88 5.86 -13.24
C LEU A 106 9.33 6.85 -12.21
N THR A 107 9.49 6.59 -10.91
CA THR A 107 8.84 7.40 -9.87
C THR A 107 9.24 8.88 -9.88
N PRO A 108 10.51 9.28 -10.19
CA PRO A 108 10.84 10.70 -10.34
C PRO A 108 10.01 11.36 -11.46
N THR A 109 9.81 10.67 -12.58
CA THR A 109 8.98 11.17 -13.69
C THR A 109 7.50 11.25 -13.28
N ILE A 110 6.97 10.28 -12.53
CA ILE A 110 5.59 10.34 -12.01
C ILE A 110 5.42 11.57 -11.11
N PHE A 111 6.35 11.79 -10.16
CA PHE A 111 6.28 12.90 -9.21
C PHE A 111 6.45 14.28 -9.87
N ALA A 112 7.10 14.33 -11.02
CA ALA A 112 7.22 15.57 -11.83
C ALA A 112 5.98 15.90 -12.67
N GLN A 113 5.02 14.96 -12.82
CA GLN A 113 3.80 15.22 -13.59
C GLN A 113 2.86 16.15 -12.84
N GLU A 114 2.14 16.99 -13.60
CA GLU A 114 1.08 17.85 -13.11
C GLU A 114 -0.28 17.42 -13.67
N PRO A 115 -1.41 17.82 -13.06
CA PRO A 115 -2.74 17.57 -13.61
C PRO A 115 -2.84 17.96 -15.09
N GLY A 116 -3.47 17.08 -15.88
CA GLY A 116 -3.49 17.15 -17.34
C GLY A 116 -2.47 16.25 -18.04
N ALA A 117 -1.48 15.72 -17.31
CA ALA A 117 -0.50 14.79 -17.89
C ALA A 117 -1.14 13.43 -18.26
N THR A 118 -0.68 12.87 -19.39
CA THR A 118 -1.15 11.57 -19.89
C THR A 118 -0.27 10.45 -19.38
N PHE A 119 -0.91 9.47 -18.74
CA PHE A 119 -0.33 8.19 -18.33
C PHE A 119 -0.79 7.07 -19.26
N ARG A 120 0.02 6.04 -19.38
CA ARG A 120 -0.39 4.80 -20.03
C ARG A 120 -0.62 3.71 -19.00
N TYR A 121 -1.64 2.85 -19.24
CA TYR A 121 -1.96 1.76 -18.33
C TYR A 121 -2.43 0.52 -19.06
N LEU A 122 -2.32 -0.64 -18.40
CA LEU A 122 -2.87 -1.92 -18.87
C LEU A 122 -4.14 -2.29 -18.08
N SER A 123 -4.84 -3.31 -18.57
CA SER A 123 -5.94 -3.92 -17.81
C SER A 123 -5.45 -4.42 -16.44
N PRO A 124 -6.29 -4.32 -15.38
CA PRO A 124 -5.93 -4.75 -14.05
C PRO A 124 -5.69 -6.25 -13.97
N LYS A 125 -4.82 -6.64 -13.04
CA LYS A 125 -4.40 -8.02 -12.80
C LYS A 125 -4.22 -8.26 -11.31
N GLY A 126 -4.01 -9.51 -10.93
CA GLY A 126 -3.70 -9.90 -9.56
C GLY A 126 -4.83 -10.66 -8.89
N LYS A 127 -4.45 -11.43 -7.87
CA LYS A 127 -5.35 -12.27 -7.07
C LYS A 127 -5.33 -11.88 -5.58
N PHE A 128 -4.78 -10.72 -5.25
CA PHE A 128 -4.71 -10.22 -3.88
C PHE A 128 -6.05 -9.58 -3.46
N THR A 129 -7.12 -10.36 -3.53
CA THR A 129 -8.51 -9.91 -3.36
C THR A 129 -9.20 -10.58 -2.18
N LEU A 130 -10.28 -9.97 -1.68
CA LEU A 130 -11.10 -10.54 -0.61
C LEU A 130 -11.68 -11.91 -1.00
N ALA A 131 -12.07 -12.08 -2.26
CA ALA A 131 -12.58 -13.34 -2.78
C ALA A 131 -11.52 -14.46 -2.69
N THR A 132 -10.25 -14.14 -2.98
CA THR A 132 -9.15 -15.09 -2.85
C THR A 132 -8.84 -15.42 -1.39
N ALA A 133 -8.97 -14.45 -0.48
CA ALA A 133 -8.79 -14.68 0.95
C ALA A 133 -9.79 -15.70 1.51
N GLY A 134 -11.04 -15.65 1.08
CA GLY A 134 -12.06 -16.67 1.37
C GLY A 134 -12.37 -16.89 2.85
N LYS A 135 -12.05 -15.93 3.72
CA LYS A 135 -12.21 -15.96 5.18
C LYS A 135 -12.94 -14.73 5.66
N LYS A 136 -13.58 -14.80 6.82
CA LYS A 136 -14.33 -13.68 7.40
C LYS A 136 -13.46 -12.74 8.23
N THR A 137 -12.42 -13.24 8.87
CA THR A 137 -11.44 -12.42 9.58
C THR A 137 -10.24 -12.18 8.67
N LEU A 138 -9.94 -10.91 8.41
CA LEU A 138 -8.86 -10.46 7.54
C LEU A 138 -7.83 -9.70 8.37
N VAL A 139 -6.67 -10.30 8.57
CA VAL A 139 -5.53 -9.62 9.18
C VAL A 139 -4.65 -9.09 8.07
N MET A 140 -4.68 -7.78 7.89
CA MET A 140 -3.97 -7.06 6.83
C MET A 140 -2.71 -6.42 7.41
N VAL A 141 -1.56 -6.66 6.81
CA VAL A 141 -0.27 -6.13 7.27
C VAL A 141 0.38 -5.36 6.12
N ALA A 142 0.53 -4.06 6.30
CA ALA A 142 1.06 -3.14 5.30
C ALA A 142 2.35 -2.46 5.76
N THR A 143 3.29 -2.23 4.85
CA THR A 143 4.39 -1.29 5.03
C THR A 143 4.42 -0.26 3.92
N GLY A 144 4.48 1.03 4.29
CA GLY A 144 4.55 2.14 3.33
C GLY A 144 3.41 2.07 2.30
N THR A 145 3.76 2.16 1.02
CA THR A 145 2.78 2.11 -0.07
C THR A 145 2.16 0.73 -0.33
N GLY A 146 2.63 -0.33 0.37
CA GLY A 146 1.94 -1.62 0.46
C GLY A 146 0.54 -1.52 1.08
N LEU A 147 0.19 -0.36 1.62
CA LEU A 147 -1.16 -0.05 2.05
C LEU A 147 -2.17 0.02 0.88
N ALA A 148 -1.74 0.37 -0.33
CA ALA A 148 -2.63 0.66 -1.47
C ALA A 148 -3.74 -0.38 -1.71
N PRO A 149 -3.46 -1.70 -1.86
CA PRO A 149 -4.50 -2.69 -2.10
C PRO A 149 -5.49 -2.80 -0.94
N PHE A 150 -5.05 -2.57 0.29
CA PHE A 150 -5.91 -2.61 1.47
C PHE A 150 -6.84 -1.40 1.56
N VAL A 151 -6.37 -0.20 1.19
CA VAL A 151 -7.25 0.98 1.08
C VAL A 151 -8.38 0.70 0.10
N ALA A 152 -8.07 0.16 -1.09
CA ALA A 152 -9.09 -0.21 -2.07
C ALA A 152 -10.13 -1.18 -1.50
N GLN A 153 -9.69 -2.22 -0.78
CA GLN A 153 -10.55 -3.23 -0.19
C GLN A 153 -11.43 -2.66 0.94
N ILE A 154 -10.81 -1.97 1.89
CA ILE A 154 -11.52 -1.40 3.06
C ILE A 154 -12.50 -0.31 2.62
N ARG A 155 -12.08 0.61 1.75
CA ARG A 155 -12.93 1.66 1.19
C ARG A 155 -14.14 1.09 0.43
N SER A 156 -13.95 -0.01 -0.31
CA SER A 156 -15.06 -0.68 -1.00
C SER A 156 -16.07 -1.27 -0.02
N LEU A 157 -15.61 -1.94 1.03
CA LEU A 157 -16.47 -2.48 2.08
C LEU A 157 -17.19 -1.37 2.86
N TRP A 158 -16.48 -0.27 3.14
CA TRP A 158 -17.06 0.90 3.78
C TRP A 158 -18.18 1.52 2.93
N LYS A 159 -17.96 1.72 1.64
CA LYS A 159 -19.00 2.24 0.72
C LYS A 159 -20.22 1.34 0.66
N LEU A 160 -20.04 0.03 0.64
CA LEU A 160 -21.14 -0.93 0.71
C LEU A 160 -21.90 -0.82 2.05
N HIS A 161 -21.16 -0.73 3.16
CA HIS A 161 -21.76 -0.53 4.49
C HIS A 161 -22.59 0.76 4.55
N GLN A 162 -22.09 1.88 4.02
CA GLN A 162 -22.83 3.14 3.92
C GLN A 162 -24.09 3.03 3.04
N ALA A 163 -24.07 2.14 2.06
CA ALA A 163 -25.24 1.83 1.21
C ALA A 163 -26.20 0.83 1.85
N GLY A 164 -26.01 0.48 3.14
CA GLY A 164 -26.88 -0.44 3.88
C GLY A 164 -26.58 -1.92 3.62
N VAL A 165 -25.47 -2.27 2.97
CA VAL A 165 -25.03 -3.66 2.79
C VAL A 165 -24.10 -4.02 3.96
N PRO A 166 -24.50 -4.90 4.89
CA PRO A 166 -23.69 -5.26 6.03
C PRO A 166 -22.36 -5.91 5.59
N SER A 167 -21.26 -5.49 6.21
CA SER A 167 -19.98 -6.18 6.01
C SER A 167 -19.98 -7.51 6.79
N ALA A 168 -19.71 -8.61 6.09
CA ALA A 168 -19.52 -9.92 6.73
C ALA A 168 -18.10 -10.11 7.27
N TYR A 169 -17.24 -9.11 7.13
CA TYR A 169 -15.82 -9.20 7.48
C TYR A 169 -15.51 -8.51 8.80
N ARG A 170 -14.64 -9.16 9.59
CA ARG A 170 -13.83 -8.50 10.61
C ARG A 170 -12.49 -8.16 9.99
N ILE A 171 -12.06 -6.91 10.08
CA ILE A 171 -10.83 -6.42 9.49
C ILE A 171 -9.91 -5.90 10.58
N ILE A 172 -8.65 -6.37 10.60
CA ILE A 172 -7.59 -5.89 11.49
C ILE A 172 -6.46 -5.44 10.59
N LEU A 173 -6.22 -4.13 10.51
CA LEU A 173 -5.15 -3.56 9.70
C LEU A 173 -3.99 -3.10 10.59
N PHE A 174 -2.82 -3.70 10.39
CA PHE A 174 -1.53 -3.22 10.90
C PHE A 174 -0.85 -2.41 9.81
N HIS A 175 -0.67 -1.11 10.05
CA HIS A 175 -0.04 -0.20 9.10
C HIS A 175 1.29 0.29 9.64
N GLY A 176 2.39 -0.19 9.05
CA GLY A 176 3.76 0.16 9.40
C GLY A 176 4.33 1.26 8.53
N ALA A 177 4.95 2.25 9.16
CA ALA A 177 5.76 3.28 8.52
C ALA A 177 7.09 3.48 9.24
N ALA A 178 8.07 4.13 8.60
CA ALA A 178 9.28 4.52 9.31
C ALA A 178 8.99 5.66 10.27
N TYR A 179 8.28 6.67 9.82
CA TYR A 179 7.90 7.86 10.59
C TYR A 179 6.40 8.13 10.48
N SER A 180 5.87 8.90 11.43
CA SER A 180 4.42 9.11 11.54
C SER A 180 3.83 10.04 10.48
N ASP A 181 4.62 10.92 9.89
CA ASP A 181 4.24 11.75 8.74
C ASP A 181 4.12 10.95 7.41
N GLU A 182 4.45 9.64 7.44
CA GLU A 182 4.36 8.73 6.29
C GLU A 182 3.06 7.90 6.27
N PHE A 183 2.17 8.05 7.25
CA PHE A 183 0.89 7.35 7.26
C PHE A 183 -0.11 7.99 6.28
N GLY A 184 -0.03 7.61 5.01
CA GLY A 184 -1.06 7.95 4.05
C GLY A 184 -2.42 7.36 4.43
N TYR A 185 -3.50 8.05 4.09
CA TYR A 185 -4.88 7.63 4.38
C TYR A 185 -5.22 7.48 5.88
N ALA A 186 -4.35 7.92 6.80
CA ALA A 186 -4.58 7.70 8.23
C ALA A 186 -5.92 8.27 8.70
N ALA A 187 -6.25 9.51 8.35
CA ALA A 187 -7.50 10.16 8.75
C ALA A 187 -8.74 9.42 8.21
N GLU A 188 -8.68 8.92 6.97
CA GLU A 188 -9.75 8.13 6.36
C GLU A 188 -9.95 6.82 7.12
N LEU A 189 -8.87 6.07 7.36
CA LEU A 189 -8.91 4.78 8.04
C LEU A 189 -9.30 4.90 9.52
N GLU A 190 -8.87 5.95 10.20
CA GLU A 190 -9.31 6.28 11.56
C GLU A 190 -10.81 6.57 11.61
N GLY A 191 -11.34 7.31 10.61
CA GLY A 191 -12.77 7.54 10.47
C GLY A 191 -13.57 6.24 10.33
N TYR A 192 -13.06 5.29 9.55
CA TYR A 192 -13.69 3.97 9.40
C TYR A 192 -13.61 3.14 10.69
N ALA A 193 -12.48 3.18 11.40
CA ALA A 193 -12.32 2.47 12.68
C ALA A 193 -13.25 3.03 13.78
N ALA A 194 -13.51 4.33 13.78
CA ALA A 194 -14.46 4.97 14.70
C ALA A 194 -15.91 4.48 14.50
N ALA A 195 -16.25 3.99 13.30
CA ALA A 195 -17.58 3.44 12.99
C ALA A 195 -17.77 1.97 13.43
N ARG A 196 -16.84 1.37 14.15
CA ARG A 196 -16.93 -0.01 14.63
C ARG A 196 -18.18 -0.27 15.46
N THR A 197 -18.58 0.68 16.29
CA THR A 197 -19.82 0.61 17.08
C THR A 197 -21.09 0.70 16.23
N GLN A 198 -20.98 1.09 14.97
CA GLN A 198 -22.05 1.20 13.98
C GLN A 198 -22.13 -0.04 13.06
N GLY A 199 -21.40 -1.12 13.40
CA GLY A 199 -21.44 -2.39 12.68
C GLY A 199 -20.42 -2.57 11.57
N PHE A 200 -19.43 -1.66 11.44
CA PHE A 200 -18.26 -1.85 10.58
C PHE A 200 -17.08 -2.38 11.41
N ASP A 201 -16.94 -3.71 11.52
CA ASP A 201 -15.94 -4.38 12.40
C ASP A 201 -14.52 -4.19 11.85
N PHE A 202 -13.98 -2.99 12.04
CA PHE A 202 -12.66 -2.58 11.58
C PHE A 202 -11.79 -2.10 12.75
N THR A 203 -10.62 -2.70 12.87
CA THR A 203 -9.55 -2.32 13.83
C THR A 203 -8.36 -1.82 13.04
N TYR A 204 -7.87 -0.62 13.38
CA TYR A 204 -6.73 0.01 12.73
C TYR A 204 -5.62 0.30 13.72
N LEU A 205 -4.44 -0.30 13.50
CA LEU A 205 -3.26 -0.11 14.33
C LEU A 205 -2.11 0.44 13.49
N LYS A 206 -1.70 1.68 13.80
CA LYS A 206 -0.49 2.31 13.25
C LYS A 206 0.73 1.91 14.07
N THR A 207 1.87 1.70 13.40
CA THR A 207 3.14 1.39 14.05
C THR A 207 4.30 2.10 13.37
N SER A 208 5.13 2.80 14.15
CA SER A 208 6.31 3.50 13.66
C SER A 208 7.58 2.77 14.11
N SER A 209 8.44 2.44 13.15
CA SER A 209 9.75 1.83 13.44
C SER A 209 10.80 2.85 13.87
N ARG A 210 10.55 4.14 13.68
CA ARG A 210 11.40 5.28 14.06
C ARG A 210 10.53 6.38 14.65
N PRO A 211 9.98 6.16 15.87
CA PRO A 211 9.11 7.14 16.53
C PRO A 211 9.88 8.43 16.76
N ASP A 212 9.38 9.53 16.22
CA ASP A 212 9.96 10.87 16.33
C ASP A 212 8.81 11.88 16.45
N ALA A 213 8.78 12.59 17.58
CA ALA A 213 7.76 13.59 17.87
C ALA A 213 7.80 14.77 16.87
N ALA A 214 9.00 15.15 16.38
CA ALA A 214 9.15 16.21 15.37
C ALA A 214 8.55 15.80 14.01
N ARG A 215 8.30 14.49 13.80
CA ARG A 215 7.68 13.93 12.63
C ARG A 215 6.29 13.33 12.92
N GLY A 216 5.57 13.91 13.89
CA GLY A 216 4.18 13.61 14.16
C GLY A 216 3.92 12.33 14.95
N TRP A 217 4.95 11.69 15.57
CA TRP A 217 4.69 10.56 16.45
C TRP A 217 3.99 10.99 17.73
N VAL A 218 2.95 10.23 18.09
CA VAL A 218 2.20 10.38 19.34
C VAL A 218 2.00 9.01 20.00
N PRO A 219 1.72 8.93 21.32
CA PRO A 219 1.52 7.66 22.04
C PRO A 219 0.44 6.73 21.47
N ALA A 220 -0.51 7.27 20.70
CA ALA A 220 -1.54 6.48 20.00
C ALA A 220 -0.98 5.62 18.83
N ILE A 221 0.32 5.75 18.51
CA ILE A 221 1.00 4.98 17.47
C ILE A 221 1.97 4.02 18.18
N ALA A 222 1.84 2.72 17.91
CA ALA A 222 2.74 1.71 18.46
C ALA A 222 4.19 1.98 18.06
N LYS A 223 5.16 1.68 18.94
CA LYS A 223 6.59 1.68 18.61
C LYS A 223 7.02 0.28 18.21
N GLY A 224 7.75 0.17 17.13
CA GLY A 224 8.30 -1.06 16.61
C GLY A 224 8.06 -1.23 15.12
N ARG A 225 8.68 -2.23 14.52
CA ARG A 225 8.35 -2.63 13.14
C ARG A 225 7.02 -3.37 13.14
N VAL A 226 6.26 -3.24 12.06
CA VAL A 226 4.93 -3.84 11.97
C VAL A 226 4.95 -5.36 12.16
N ASN A 227 5.95 -6.07 11.63
CA ASN A 227 6.12 -7.51 11.82
C ASN A 227 6.40 -7.86 13.30
N GLU A 228 7.18 -7.05 14.02
CA GLU A 228 7.46 -7.22 15.44
C GLU A 228 6.18 -7.00 16.28
N VAL A 229 5.36 -6.00 15.93
CA VAL A 229 4.06 -5.77 16.56
C VAL A 229 3.11 -6.95 16.32
N VAL A 230 3.05 -7.44 15.08
CA VAL A 230 2.23 -8.64 14.74
C VAL A 230 2.73 -9.85 15.51
N ARG A 231 4.05 -10.13 15.58
CA ARG A 231 4.61 -11.21 16.40
C ARG A 231 4.19 -11.09 17.86
N THR A 232 4.27 -9.88 18.44
CA THR A 232 3.82 -9.62 19.82
C THR A 232 2.34 -9.95 20.00
N VAL A 233 1.49 -9.51 19.06
CA VAL A 233 0.06 -9.83 19.07
C VAL A 233 -0.16 -11.35 19.01
N LEU A 234 0.60 -12.07 18.19
CA LEU A 234 0.50 -13.52 18.06
C LEU A 234 1.15 -14.30 19.22
N GLY A 235 1.78 -13.61 20.18
CA GLY A 235 2.48 -14.24 21.31
C GLY A 235 3.79 -14.93 20.92
N GLN A 236 4.38 -14.48 19.81
CA GLN A 236 5.63 -15.01 19.29
C GLN A 236 6.81 -14.11 19.67
N PRO A 237 8.01 -14.68 19.83
CA PRO A 237 9.19 -13.90 20.18
C PRO A 237 9.54 -12.89 19.07
N ILE A 238 10.04 -11.72 19.47
CA ILE A 238 10.64 -10.74 18.58
C ILE A 238 12.17 -10.86 18.63
N PRO A 239 12.90 -10.40 17.59
CA PRO A 239 14.35 -10.49 17.55
C PRO A 239 15.02 -9.81 18.76
N ALA A 240 16.13 -10.38 19.23
CA ALA A 240 16.91 -9.83 20.35
C ALA A 240 17.30 -8.36 20.10
N GLY A 241 17.22 -7.54 21.16
CA GLY A 241 17.55 -6.10 21.09
C GLY A 241 16.44 -5.24 20.43
N ARG A 242 15.28 -5.83 20.10
CA ARG A 242 14.09 -5.13 19.65
C ARG A 242 13.08 -5.00 20.77
N SER A 243 12.22 -4.00 20.67
CA SER A 243 11.11 -3.79 21.60
C SER A 243 9.87 -3.32 20.86
N VAL A 244 8.72 -3.67 21.40
CA VAL A 244 7.41 -3.20 20.94
C VAL A 244 6.73 -2.52 22.11
N GLU A 245 6.15 -1.35 21.83
CA GLU A 245 5.31 -0.63 22.78
C GLU A 245 3.94 -0.42 22.14
N MET A 246 2.92 -1.04 22.73
CA MET A 246 1.54 -0.91 22.26
C MET A 246 0.96 0.45 22.67
N PRO A 247 0.00 1.02 21.91
CA PRO A 247 -0.66 2.27 22.29
C PRO A 247 -1.43 2.11 23.60
N PRO A 248 -1.60 3.19 24.39
CA PRO A 248 -2.41 3.17 25.60
C PRO A 248 -3.82 2.62 25.34
N GLY A 249 -4.27 1.69 26.20
CA GLY A 249 -5.59 1.06 26.09
C GLY A 249 -5.70 -0.04 25.04
N VAL A 250 -4.63 -0.35 24.31
CA VAL A 250 -4.57 -1.47 23.35
C VAL A 250 -3.58 -2.51 23.86
N THR A 251 -4.02 -3.74 24.05
CA THR A 251 -3.14 -4.85 24.40
C THR A 251 -2.98 -5.84 23.27
N ALA A 252 -1.88 -6.59 23.26
CA ALA A 252 -1.66 -7.65 22.28
C ALA A 252 -2.75 -8.73 22.37
N GLU A 253 -3.17 -9.05 23.60
CA GLU A 253 -4.22 -10.01 23.91
C GLU A 253 -5.56 -9.60 23.34
N SER A 254 -5.95 -8.33 23.51
CA SER A 254 -7.24 -7.80 23.01
C SER A 254 -7.35 -7.88 21.48
N ILE A 255 -6.24 -7.76 20.76
CA ILE A 255 -6.21 -7.94 19.31
C ILE A 255 -6.18 -9.42 18.95
N ARG A 256 -5.40 -10.24 19.68
CA ARG A 256 -5.30 -11.68 19.44
C ARG A 256 -6.65 -12.39 19.59
N GLU A 257 -7.48 -12.00 20.55
CA GLU A 257 -8.83 -12.52 20.76
C GLU A 257 -9.77 -12.33 19.56
N LEU A 258 -9.48 -11.34 18.71
CA LEU A 258 -10.23 -11.12 17.47
C LEU A 258 -9.85 -12.13 16.36
N ILE A 259 -8.74 -12.83 16.50
CA ILE A 259 -8.17 -13.70 15.46
C ILE A 259 -8.58 -15.16 15.77
N VAL A 260 -9.51 -15.69 14.98
CA VAL A 260 -9.91 -17.09 15.03
C VAL A 260 -9.17 -17.84 13.90
N PRO A 261 -8.16 -18.68 14.18
CA PRO A 261 -7.26 -19.22 13.15
C PRO A 261 -7.98 -19.92 11.99
N ALA A 262 -9.00 -20.71 12.27
CA ALA A 262 -9.76 -21.45 11.26
C ALA A 262 -10.52 -20.53 10.27
N ASP A 263 -10.90 -19.32 10.71
CA ASP A 263 -11.69 -18.35 9.91
C ASP A 263 -10.87 -17.09 9.54
N THR A 264 -9.55 -17.15 9.68
CA THR A 264 -8.65 -16.01 9.44
C THR A 264 -7.82 -16.20 8.18
N ALA A 265 -7.72 -15.15 7.38
CA ALA A 265 -6.67 -14.98 6.37
C ALA A 265 -5.73 -13.86 6.78
N PHE A 266 -4.44 -14.11 6.71
CA PHE A 266 -3.43 -13.05 6.72
C PHE A 266 -3.16 -12.58 5.29
N MET A 267 -3.04 -11.28 5.15
CA MET A 267 -2.71 -10.63 3.88
C MET A 267 -1.58 -9.64 4.14
N ALA A 268 -0.45 -9.79 3.46
CA ALA A 268 0.70 -8.90 3.66
C ALA A 268 1.14 -8.27 2.35
N CYS A 269 1.39 -6.96 2.37
CA CYS A 269 1.84 -6.22 1.22
C CYS A 269 2.88 -5.16 1.60
N GLY A 270 3.96 -5.07 0.83
CA GLY A 270 5.04 -4.10 1.01
C GLY A 270 6.42 -4.73 1.10
N ASN A 271 7.15 -4.49 2.19
CA ASN A 271 8.53 -4.92 2.35
C ASN A 271 8.68 -6.46 2.36
N PRO A 272 9.51 -7.06 1.46
CA PRO A 272 9.69 -8.51 1.39
C PRO A 272 10.18 -9.14 2.69
N GLY A 273 11.08 -8.46 3.42
CA GLY A 273 11.57 -8.94 4.72
C GLY A 273 10.48 -9.00 5.78
N MET A 274 9.53 -8.07 5.77
CA MET A 274 8.33 -8.12 6.63
C MET A 274 7.45 -9.31 6.26
N ILE A 275 7.21 -9.52 4.97
CA ILE A 275 6.39 -10.62 4.45
C ILE A 275 6.99 -11.98 4.83
N GLU A 276 8.29 -12.15 4.66
CA GLU A 276 9.00 -13.38 4.99
C GLU A 276 8.98 -13.67 6.49
N ASP A 277 9.25 -12.65 7.33
CA ASP A 277 9.28 -12.77 8.79
C ASP A 277 7.95 -13.19 9.42
N LEU A 278 6.83 -12.94 8.73
CA LEU A 278 5.50 -13.30 9.22
C LEU A 278 5.08 -14.74 8.90
N LYS A 279 5.76 -15.45 8.00
CA LYS A 279 5.38 -16.80 7.58
C LYS A 279 5.34 -17.78 8.75
N GLU A 280 6.41 -17.81 9.54
CA GLU A 280 6.53 -18.72 10.67
C GLU A 280 5.50 -18.46 11.77
N PRO A 281 5.35 -17.23 12.31
CA PRO A 281 4.36 -16.96 13.36
C PRO A 281 2.92 -17.19 12.92
N ILE A 282 2.57 -16.93 11.66
CA ILE A 282 1.24 -17.22 11.11
C ILE A 282 1.00 -18.74 11.05
N ALA A 283 1.99 -19.51 10.60
CA ALA A 283 1.91 -20.97 10.56
C ALA A 283 1.77 -21.57 11.97
N HIS A 284 2.54 -21.07 12.95
CA HIS A 284 2.42 -21.50 14.35
C HIS A 284 1.04 -21.23 14.95
N LEU A 285 0.36 -20.17 14.52
CA LEU A 285 -1.01 -19.89 14.94
C LEU A 285 -2.02 -20.89 14.35
N GLY A 286 -1.63 -21.68 13.36
CA GLY A 286 -2.51 -22.63 12.65
C GLY A 286 -3.36 -21.96 11.56
N VAL A 287 -3.02 -20.76 11.11
CA VAL A 287 -3.68 -20.11 9.99
C VAL A 287 -3.17 -20.68 8.68
N SER A 288 -4.08 -21.19 7.85
CA SER A 288 -3.74 -21.84 6.57
C SER A 288 -3.71 -20.91 5.38
N THR A 289 -4.27 -19.70 5.51
CA THR A 289 -4.37 -18.73 4.40
C THR A 289 -3.46 -17.54 4.67
N TYR A 290 -2.37 -17.46 3.89
CA TYR A 290 -1.46 -16.31 3.88
C TYR A 290 -1.28 -15.84 2.45
N LEU A 291 -1.88 -14.69 2.10
CA LEU A 291 -1.76 -14.05 0.81
C LEU A 291 -0.70 -12.96 0.86
N VAL A 292 0.13 -12.88 -0.16
CA VAL A 292 1.22 -11.89 -0.21
C VAL A 292 1.24 -11.18 -1.56
N GLU A 293 1.61 -9.90 -1.54
CA GLU A 293 1.93 -9.12 -2.73
C GLU A 293 3.25 -8.38 -2.49
N GLU A 294 4.28 -8.77 -3.23
CA GLU A 294 5.63 -8.20 -3.13
C GLU A 294 5.83 -7.16 -4.22
N PHE A 295 6.25 -5.93 -3.86
CA PHE A 295 6.53 -4.87 -4.85
C PHE A 295 7.92 -4.96 -5.45
N TRP A 296 8.83 -5.69 -4.83
CA TRP A 296 10.21 -5.82 -5.26
C TRP A 296 10.54 -7.29 -5.46
N LYS A 297 10.79 -7.69 -6.67
CA LYS A 297 11.73 -8.79 -6.90
C LYS A 297 13.05 -8.12 -7.19
N ALA A 298 14.04 -8.43 -6.34
CA ALA A 298 15.41 -7.97 -6.49
C ALA A 298 15.96 -8.31 -7.88
#